data_9c6bc4f0d85f4bda625f3444ac812315
#
_entry.id   9c6bc4f0d85f4bda625f3444ac812315
#
_cell.length_a   1.000
_cell.length_b   1.000
_cell.length_c   1.000
_cell.angle_alpha   90.00
_cell.angle_beta   90.00
_cell.angle_gamma   90.00
#
_symmetry.space_group_name_H-M   'P 1'
#
loop_
_entity.id
_entity.type
_entity.pdbx_description
1 polymer ?
#
loop_
_entity_poly.entity_id
_entity_poly.type
_entity_poly.pdbx_seq_one_letter_code
_entity_poly.pdbx_strand_id
1 'polypeptide(L)'
;MDIEFRAARSDEAALISDLAMRSKAHWGYSADFLDAVRLELTYSPQVCSSGSLVVAERSGRILGFYRLVEGVPESCLDSLFVDPSAIGTGVGRALLERALLAAQAVGARTVTLEADPHAEPFYAKFGAVRIGEVPSESIPGRLLPHLRFDLAE
;
A
#
# COMPACT_ATOMS: atom_id res chain seq x y z
N MET A 1 -21.09 9.61 -0.61
CA MET A 1 -19.91 10.16 -1.19
C MET A 1 -19.11 9.08 -1.86
N ASP A 2 -19.04 9.17 -3.16
CA ASP A 2 -18.65 8.01 -3.94
C ASP A 2 -17.18 8.02 -4.25
N ILE A 3 -16.48 7.06 -3.67
CA ILE A 3 -15.08 6.78 -4.00
C ILE A 3 -15.11 5.81 -5.17
N GLU A 4 -14.41 6.16 -6.23
CA GLU A 4 -14.25 5.29 -7.39
C GLU A 4 -12.87 4.65 -7.35
N PHE A 5 -12.81 3.37 -7.71
CA PHE A 5 -11.56 2.62 -7.79
C PHE A 5 -11.29 2.30 -9.25
N ARG A 6 -10.07 2.53 -9.68
CA ARG A 6 -9.66 2.22 -11.04
C ARG A 6 -8.17 1.93 -11.11
N ALA A 7 -7.75 1.28 -12.18
CA ALA A 7 -6.33 1.09 -12.45
C ALA A 7 -5.66 2.46 -12.64
N ALA A 8 -4.44 2.60 -12.16
CA ALA A 8 -3.65 3.79 -12.38
C ALA A 8 -3.25 3.92 -13.85
N ARG A 9 -2.94 5.15 -14.28
CA ARG A 9 -2.43 5.45 -15.61
C ARG A 9 -0.94 5.79 -15.54
N SER A 10 -0.25 5.57 -16.67
CA SER A 10 1.19 5.86 -16.75
C SER A 10 1.53 7.32 -16.48
N ASP A 11 0.64 8.24 -16.84
CA ASP A 11 0.83 9.68 -16.61
C ASP A 11 0.60 10.12 -15.17
N GLU A 12 0.25 9.19 -14.29
CA GLU A 12 -0.01 9.48 -12.88
C GLU A 12 1.18 9.12 -11.98
N ALA A 13 2.29 8.68 -12.54
CA ALA A 13 3.44 8.22 -11.75
C ALA A 13 3.93 9.26 -10.75
N ALA A 14 4.04 10.52 -11.15
CA ALA A 14 4.49 11.59 -10.26
C ALA A 14 3.48 11.85 -9.14
N LEU A 15 2.18 11.87 -9.46
CA LEU A 15 1.12 12.09 -8.47
C LEU A 15 1.11 10.97 -7.43
N ILE A 16 1.24 9.73 -7.87
CA ILE A 16 1.24 8.55 -7.01
C ILE A 16 2.48 8.54 -6.10
N SER A 17 3.65 8.80 -6.67
CA SER A 17 4.90 8.85 -5.90
C SER A 17 4.88 9.97 -4.87
N ASP A 18 4.36 11.15 -5.23
CA ASP A 18 4.23 12.27 -4.31
C ASP A 18 3.26 11.95 -3.16
N LEU A 19 2.16 11.28 -3.47
CA LEU A 19 1.19 10.85 -2.45
C LEU A 19 1.84 9.89 -1.46
N ALA A 20 2.60 8.92 -1.94
CA ALA A 20 3.30 7.98 -1.09
C ALA A 20 4.27 8.69 -0.13
N MET A 21 5.00 9.68 -0.64
CA MET A 21 5.93 10.46 0.19
C MET A 21 5.19 11.30 1.24
N ARG A 22 4.07 11.95 0.87
CA ARG A 22 3.27 12.72 1.83
C ARG A 22 2.69 11.83 2.91
N SER A 23 2.21 10.64 2.53
CA SER A 23 1.66 9.68 3.47
C SER A 23 2.73 9.21 4.47
N LYS A 24 3.93 8.91 3.95
CA LYS A 24 5.06 8.49 4.80
C LYS A 24 5.48 9.61 5.75
N ALA A 25 5.55 10.85 5.25
CA ALA A 25 5.93 12.01 6.06
C ALA A 25 4.94 12.30 7.19
N HIS A 26 3.70 11.87 7.05
CA HIS A 26 2.67 12.07 8.08
C HIS A 26 3.06 11.44 9.43
N TRP A 27 3.87 10.39 9.42
CA TRP A 27 4.32 9.72 10.64
C TRP A 27 5.39 10.50 11.41
N GLY A 28 5.90 11.60 10.86
CA GLY A 28 6.88 12.45 11.56
C GLY A 28 8.32 12.05 11.34
N TYR A 29 8.62 11.28 10.32
CA TYR A 29 10.00 10.91 9.99
C TYR A 29 10.83 12.13 9.59
N SER A 30 12.15 12.07 9.87
CA SER A 30 13.09 13.14 9.51
C SER A 30 13.24 13.28 7.99
N ALA A 31 13.76 14.43 7.56
CA ALA A 31 14.06 14.65 6.15
C ALA A 31 15.07 13.62 5.61
N ASP A 32 16.09 13.28 6.41
CA ASP A 32 17.08 12.29 6.02
C ASP A 32 16.46 10.90 5.82
N PHE A 33 15.54 10.51 6.70
CA PHE A 33 14.81 9.26 6.57
C PHE A 33 13.99 9.26 5.28
N LEU A 34 13.26 10.33 5.02
CA LEU A 34 12.41 10.45 3.83
C LEU A 34 13.24 10.39 2.55
N ASP A 35 14.41 11.02 2.54
CA ASP A 35 15.31 10.93 1.38
C ASP A 35 15.80 9.49 1.18
N ALA A 36 16.09 8.78 2.24
CA ALA A 36 16.58 7.40 2.16
C ALA A 36 15.54 6.45 1.59
N VAL A 37 14.25 6.65 1.87
CA VAL A 37 13.18 5.76 1.38
C VAL A 37 12.59 6.21 0.04
N ARG A 38 13.04 7.32 -0.51
CA ARG A 38 12.44 7.91 -1.71
C ARG A 38 12.38 6.95 -2.90
N LEU A 39 13.44 6.17 -3.13
CA LEU A 39 13.46 5.21 -4.24
C LEU A 39 12.40 4.13 -4.09
N GLU A 40 12.19 3.62 -2.87
CA GLU A 40 11.14 2.64 -2.61
C GLU A 40 9.74 3.19 -2.92
N LEU A 41 9.55 4.49 -2.73
CA LEU A 41 8.26 5.16 -2.88
C LEU A 41 8.13 5.86 -4.23
N THR A 42 9.01 5.55 -5.17
CA THR A 42 8.95 6.07 -6.53
C THR A 42 8.39 5.00 -7.46
N TYR A 43 7.23 5.29 -8.04
CA TYR A 43 6.53 4.37 -8.93
C TYR A 43 6.72 4.83 -10.36
N SER A 44 7.19 3.90 -11.22
CA SER A 44 7.45 4.22 -12.63
C SER A 44 6.14 4.27 -13.42
N PRO A 45 6.14 4.96 -14.58
CA PRO A 45 4.97 4.91 -15.47
C PRO A 45 4.58 3.48 -15.85
N GLN A 46 5.56 2.60 -16.05
CA GLN A 46 5.31 1.20 -16.41
C GLN A 46 4.60 0.44 -15.29
N VAL A 47 5.01 0.64 -14.04
CA VAL A 47 4.35 0.01 -12.89
C VAL A 47 2.92 0.55 -12.75
N CYS A 48 2.72 1.85 -12.92
CA CYS A 48 1.39 2.44 -12.83
C CYS A 48 0.43 1.84 -13.85
N SER A 49 0.88 1.60 -15.07
CA SER A 49 0.04 1.07 -16.14
C SER A 49 0.00 -0.46 -16.20
N SER A 50 0.70 -1.15 -15.29
CA SER A 50 0.79 -2.62 -15.30
C SER A 50 -0.51 -3.34 -14.92
N GLY A 51 -1.46 -2.63 -14.32
CA GLY A 51 -2.69 -3.24 -13.76
C GLY A 51 -2.55 -3.64 -12.30
N SER A 52 -1.33 -3.63 -11.74
CA SER A 52 -1.10 -4.01 -10.34
C SER A 52 -1.43 -2.88 -9.35
N LEU A 53 -1.53 -1.65 -9.82
CA LEU A 53 -1.72 -0.47 -9.00
C LEU A 53 -3.10 0.13 -9.24
N VAL A 54 -3.89 0.23 -8.16
CA VAL A 54 -5.27 0.72 -8.19
C VAL A 54 -5.37 1.96 -7.33
N VAL A 55 -5.99 3.01 -7.88
CA VAL A 55 -6.21 4.26 -7.15
C VAL A 55 -7.65 4.37 -6.67
N ALA A 56 -7.82 5.03 -5.54
CA ALA A 56 -9.11 5.48 -5.03
C ALA A 56 -9.22 6.96 -5.32
N GLU A 57 -10.26 7.36 -6.05
CA GLU A 57 -10.42 8.76 -6.40
C GLU A 57 -11.83 9.26 -6.08
N ARG A 58 -11.93 10.56 -5.85
CA ARG A 58 -13.20 11.24 -5.64
C ARG A 58 -13.11 12.60 -6.30
N SER A 59 -14.06 12.87 -7.20
CA SER A 59 -14.12 14.15 -7.92
C SER A 59 -12.81 14.49 -8.63
N GLY A 60 -12.21 13.47 -9.25
CA GLY A 60 -10.96 13.62 -10.02
C GLY A 60 -9.70 13.70 -9.19
N ARG A 61 -9.79 13.59 -7.87
CA ARG A 61 -8.62 13.64 -6.97
C ARG A 61 -8.30 12.27 -6.43
N ILE A 62 -7.04 11.85 -6.53
CA ILE A 62 -6.57 10.59 -5.97
C ILE A 62 -6.40 10.75 -4.45
N LEU A 63 -7.10 9.92 -3.70
CA LEU A 63 -7.08 9.93 -2.24
C LEU A 63 -6.17 8.86 -1.63
N GLY A 64 -5.80 7.86 -2.42
CA GLY A 64 -4.96 6.77 -1.99
C GLY A 64 -4.81 5.74 -3.07
N PHE A 65 -3.97 4.75 -2.83
CA PHE A 65 -3.76 3.66 -3.79
C PHE A 65 -3.23 2.43 -3.09
N TYR A 66 -3.37 1.30 -3.76
CA TYR A 66 -2.62 0.09 -3.38
C TYR A 66 -1.92 -0.48 -4.61
N ARG A 67 -0.86 -1.23 -4.36
CA ARG A 67 -0.22 -2.07 -5.37
C ARG A 67 -0.22 -3.50 -4.87
N LEU A 68 -0.86 -4.39 -5.62
CA LEU A 68 -0.91 -5.81 -5.31
C LEU A 68 -0.12 -6.57 -6.37
N VAL A 69 0.89 -7.31 -5.94
CA VAL A 69 1.61 -8.24 -6.80
C VAL A 69 0.92 -9.59 -6.68
N GLU A 70 0.16 -9.95 -7.70
CA GLU A 70 -0.64 -11.17 -7.69
C GLU A 70 0.23 -12.42 -7.75
N GLY A 71 -0.16 -13.42 -6.99
CA GLY A 71 0.50 -14.72 -6.97
C GLY A 71 -0.40 -15.75 -6.30
N VAL A 72 -0.15 -17.02 -6.59
CA VAL A 72 -0.89 -18.15 -6.03
C VAL A 72 0.14 -19.16 -5.53
N PRO A 73 0.02 -19.65 -4.31
CA PRO A 73 -1.03 -19.40 -3.30
C PRO A 73 -0.90 -18.11 -2.53
N GLU A 74 0.18 -17.36 -2.73
CA GLU A 74 0.45 -16.15 -1.98
C GLU A 74 0.56 -14.94 -2.91
N SER A 75 -0.21 -13.89 -2.61
CA SER A 75 -0.06 -12.56 -3.22
C SER A 75 0.65 -11.65 -2.23
N CYS A 76 1.26 -10.57 -2.74
CA CYS A 76 1.97 -9.61 -1.92
C CYS A 76 1.35 -8.23 -2.07
N LEU A 77 0.96 -7.62 -0.95
CA LEU A 77 0.54 -6.22 -0.92
C LEU A 77 1.81 -5.37 -0.82
N ASP A 78 2.29 -4.90 -1.96
CA ASP A 78 3.52 -4.14 -2.06
C ASP A 78 3.39 -2.75 -1.45
N SER A 79 2.24 -2.11 -1.64
CA SER A 79 2.01 -0.74 -1.17
C SER A 79 0.54 -0.52 -0.84
N LEU A 80 0.29 0.30 0.17
CA LEU A 80 -1.02 0.87 0.46
C LEU A 80 -0.78 2.20 1.15
N PHE A 81 -1.13 3.28 0.47
CA PHE A 81 -0.94 4.64 0.99
C PHE A 81 -2.21 5.45 0.83
N VAL A 82 -2.47 6.30 1.81
CA VAL A 82 -3.62 7.21 1.83
C VAL A 82 -3.10 8.62 1.97
N ASP A 83 -3.63 9.54 1.17
CA ASP A 83 -3.29 10.95 1.29
C ASP A 83 -3.60 11.41 2.73
N PRO A 84 -2.72 12.20 3.37
CA PRO A 84 -2.98 12.65 4.74
C PRO A 84 -4.33 13.33 4.92
N SER A 85 -4.85 14.02 3.90
CA SER A 85 -6.16 14.66 3.96
C SER A 85 -7.33 13.68 4.05
N ALA A 86 -7.10 12.42 3.71
CA ALA A 86 -8.13 11.37 3.70
C ALA A 86 -7.96 10.34 4.82
N ILE A 87 -6.96 10.49 5.67
CA ILE A 87 -6.75 9.59 6.82
C ILE A 87 -7.95 9.70 7.77
N GLY A 88 -8.42 8.55 8.24
CA GLY A 88 -9.57 8.51 9.16
C GLY A 88 -10.92 8.61 8.48
N THR A 89 -10.97 8.62 7.13
CA THR A 89 -12.21 8.72 6.37
C THR A 89 -12.74 7.38 5.84
N GLY A 90 -12.00 6.28 6.06
CA GLY A 90 -12.38 4.96 5.55
C GLY A 90 -11.76 4.60 4.19
N VAL A 91 -10.97 5.48 3.58
CA VAL A 91 -10.32 5.21 2.29
C VAL A 91 -9.32 4.07 2.41
N GLY A 92 -8.50 4.06 3.48
CA GLY A 92 -7.54 2.98 3.71
C GLY A 92 -8.20 1.64 3.85
N ARG A 93 -9.28 1.57 4.62
CA ARG A 93 -10.06 0.33 4.78
C ARG A 93 -10.62 -0.14 3.44
N ALA A 94 -11.20 0.76 2.67
CA ALA A 94 -11.80 0.41 1.37
C ALA A 94 -10.73 -0.11 0.41
N LEU A 95 -9.55 0.52 0.38
CA LEU A 95 -8.43 0.05 -0.44
C LEU A 95 -7.97 -1.34 -0.01
N LEU A 96 -7.82 -1.56 1.29
CA LEU A 96 -7.39 -2.87 1.81
C LEU A 96 -8.40 -3.96 1.45
N GLU A 97 -9.69 -3.71 1.68
CA GLU A 97 -10.73 -4.68 1.35
C GLU A 97 -10.69 -5.05 -0.13
N ARG A 98 -10.49 -4.05 -0.99
CA ARG A 98 -10.44 -4.27 -2.43
C ARG A 98 -9.20 -5.07 -2.84
N ALA A 99 -8.05 -4.78 -2.23
CA ALA A 99 -6.84 -5.54 -2.49
C ALA A 99 -6.98 -7.01 -2.09
N LEU A 100 -7.58 -7.27 -0.93
CA LEU A 100 -7.80 -8.64 -0.47
C LEU A 100 -8.78 -9.40 -1.38
N LEU A 101 -9.83 -8.72 -1.85
CA LEU A 101 -10.76 -9.31 -2.82
C LEU A 101 -10.08 -9.63 -4.15
N ALA A 102 -9.20 -8.74 -4.62
CA ALA A 102 -8.45 -8.97 -5.84
C ALA A 102 -7.54 -10.18 -5.72
N ALA A 103 -6.85 -10.33 -4.59
CA ALA A 103 -6.01 -11.51 -4.35
C ALA A 103 -6.83 -12.79 -4.31
N GLN A 104 -7.98 -12.76 -3.65
CA GLN A 104 -8.88 -13.90 -3.58
C GLN A 104 -9.38 -14.29 -4.97
N ALA A 105 -9.68 -13.30 -5.81
CA ALA A 105 -10.20 -13.54 -7.16
C ALA A 105 -9.19 -14.25 -8.06
N VAL A 106 -7.89 -14.08 -7.86
CA VAL A 106 -6.87 -14.81 -8.63
C VAL A 106 -6.52 -16.16 -8.02
N GLY A 107 -7.14 -16.54 -6.91
CA GLY A 107 -6.94 -17.83 -6.28
C GLY A 107 -5.91 -17.86 -5.18
N ALA A 108 -5.44 -16.71 -4.70
CA ALA A 108 -4.51 -16.65 -3.59
C ALA A 108 -5.20 -17.11 -2.30
N ARG A 109 -4.43 -17.74 -1.43
CA ARG A 109 -4.89 -18.15 -0.09
C ARG A 109 -4.41 -17.19 0.98
N THR A 110 -3.33 -16.48 0.72
CA THR A 110 -2.74 -15.54 1.68
C THR A 110 -2.29 -14.29 0.95
N VAL A 111 -2.25 -13.18 1.70
CA VAL A 111 -1.62 -11.93 1.28
C VAL A 111 -0.60 -11.56 2.34
N THR A 112 0.64 -11.37 1.93
CA THR A 112 1.70 -10.91 2.83
C THR A 112 2.06 -9.47 2.54
N LEU A 113 2.62 -8.79 3.53
CA LEU A 113 3.11 -7.43 3.38
C LEU A 113 4.17 -7.12 4.41
N GLU A 114 5.04 -6.17 4.05
CA GLU A 114 6.00 -5.57 4.98
C GLU A 114 5.44 -4.22 5.36
N ALA A 115 5.07 -4.07 6.62
CA ALA A 115 4.38 -2.88 7.09
C ALA A 115 5.32 -1.87 7.72
N ASP A 116 5.03 -0.58 7.53
CA ASP A 116 5.60 0.45 8.40
C ASP A 116 5.14 0.12 9.83
N PRO A 117 6.04 0.19 10.83
CA PRO A 117 5.64 -0.10 12.21
C PRO A 117 4.46 0.75 12.70
N HIS A 118 4.33 1.99 12.23
CA HIS A 118 3.19 2.86 12.57
C HIS A 118 1.88 2.36 11.97
N ALA A 119 1.94 1.63 10.86
CA ALA A 119 0.76 1.13 10.17
C ALA A 119 0.35 -0.27 10.64
N GLU A 120 1.20 -0.98 11.36
CA GLU A 120 0.89 -2.33 11.83
C GLU A 120 -0.46 -2.42 12.56
N PRO A 121 -0.80 -1.49 13.49
CA PRO A 121 -2.10 -1.57 14.18
C PRO A 121 -3.29 -1.49 13.23
N PHE A 122 -3.17 -0.72 12.15
CA PHE A 122 -4.22 -0.64 11.13
C PHE A 122 -4.47 -2.02 10.50
N TYR A 123 -3.39 -2.69 10.07
CA TYR A 123 -3.52 -4.01 9.44
C TYR A 123 -4.01 -5.07 10.44
N ALA A 124 -3.51 -5.04 11.67
CA ALA A 124 -3.92 -5.97 12.71
C ALA A 124 -5.42 -5.86 13.00
N LYS A 125 -5.95 -4.65 12.98
CA LYS A 125 -7.38 -4.40 13.19
C LYS A 125 -8.24 -5.14 12.16
N PHE A 126 -7.74 -5.33 10.96
CA PHE A 126 -8.47 -6.00 9.88
C PHE A 126 -8.06 -7.47 9.71
N GLY A 127 -7.34 -8.03 10.66
CA GLY A 127 -7.08 -9.47 10.72
C GLY A 127 -5.69 -9.92 10.33
N ALA A 128 -4.76 -9.00 10.06
CA ALA A 128 -3.38 -9.38 9.77
C ALA A 128 -2.70 -9.96 11.01
N VAL A 129 -1.88 -10.98 10.81
CA VAL A 129 -1.10 -11.63 11.85
C VAL A 129 0.38 -11.38 11.56
N ARG A 130 1.14 -10.99 12.57
CA ARG A 130 2.59 -10.84 12.41
C ARG A 130 3.24 -12.21 12.32
N ILE A 131 3.96 -12.46 11.23
CA ILE A 131 4.65 -13.74 11.00
C ILE A 131 6.17 -13.62 11.11
N GLY A 132 6.69 -12.43 11.33
CA GLY A 132 8.12 -12.20 11.48
C GLY A 132 8.49 -10.76 11.27
N GLU A 133 9.75 -10.54 10.99
CA GLU A 133 10.32 -9.23 10.68
C GLU A 133 11.25 -9.37 9.50
N VAL A 134 11.35 -8.31 8.69
CA VAL A 134 12.26 -8.28 7.53
C VAL A 134 13.09 -7.01 7.59
N PRO A 135 14.35 -7.04 7.11
CA PRO A 135 15.16 -5.84 7.06
C PRO A 135 14.61 -4.83 6.05
N SER A 136 14.64 -3.55 6.42
CA SER A 136 14.33 -2.47 5.48
C SER A 136 15.39 -2.44 4.37
N GLU A 137 14.96 -2.27 3.14
CA GLU A 137 15.88 -2.15 2.00
C GLU A 137 16.65 -0.82 2.03
N SER A 138 16.04 0.23 2.55
CA SER A 138 16.57 1.59 2.48
C SER A 138 17.27 2.04 3.75
N ILE A 139 16.89 1.52 4.91
CA ILE A 139 17.40 1.98 6.21
C ILE A 139 18.16 0.87 6.89
N PRO A 140 19.49 0.92 6.93
CA PRO A 140 20.29 -0.11 7.60
C PRO A 140 19.89 -0.28 9.07
N GLY A 141 19.73 -1.53 9.50
CA GLY A 141 19.38 -1.87 10.87
C GLY A 141 17.93 -1.73 11.26
N ARG A 142 17.08 -1.22 10.35
CA ARG A 142 15.64 -1.11 10.60
C ARG A 142 14.95 -2.41 10.20
N LEU A 143 14.12 -2.93 11.10
CA LEU A 143 13.29 -4.10 10.84
C LEU A 143 11.84 -3.67 10.62
N LEU A 144 11.19 -4.30 9.66
CA LEU A 144 9.78 -4.05 9.34
C LEU A 144 8.95 -5.25 9.75
N PRO A 145 7.78 -5.04 10.39
CA PRO A 145 6.87 -6.15 10.65
C PRO A 145 6.46 -6.85 9.36
N HIS A 146 6.55 -8.16 9.35
CA HIS A 146 6.07 -8.99 8.25
C HIS A 146 4.71 -9.56 8.64
N LEU A 147 3.67 -9.22 7.89
CA LEU A 147 2.29 -9.53 8.23
C LEU A 147 1.67 -10.42 7.17
N ARG A 148 0.64 -11.17 7.59
CA ARG A 148 -0.10 -12.05 6.68
C ARG A 148 -1.59 -11.95 6.97
N PHE A 149 -2.36 -11.86 5.89
CA PHE A 149 -3.80 -12.10 5.90
C PHE A 149 -4.07 -13.50 5.38
N ASP A 150 -4.90 -14.25 6.08
CA ASP A 150 -5.42 -15.53 5.59
C ASP A 150 -6.76 -15.26 4.93
N LEU A 151 -6.89 -15.64 3.66
CA LEU A 151 -8.09 -15.36 2.88
C LEU A 151 -9.12 -16.47 3.05
N ALA A 152 -10.39 -16.11 3.03
CA ALA A 152 -11.47 -17.09 3.04
C ALA A 152 -11.49 -17.87 1.73
N GLU A 153 -11.85 -19.14 1.81
CA GLU A 153 -12.01 -20.00 0.64
C GLU A 153 -13.26 -19.66 -0.18
#